data_73d7d32a4e36c850906535235c17bb12
#
_entry.id   73d7d32a4e36c850906535235c17bb12
#
_cell.length_a   1.000
_cell.length_b   1.000
_cell.length_c   1.000
_cell.angle_alpha   90.00
_cell.angle_beta   90.00
_cell.angle_gamma   90.00
#
_symmetry.space_group_name_H-M   'P 1'
#
loop_
_entity.id
_entity.type
_entity.pdbx_description
1 polymer ?
#
loop_
_entity_poly.entity_id
_entity_poly.type
_entity_poly.pdbx_seq_one_letter_code
_entity_poly.pdbx_strand_id
1 'polypeptide(L)'
;MTFAEKLQKLRKQNGLSQEQLAEKLNVSRQAVSKWEMGTIPDMENMVKLGRYFDCSLDYLMNEEMENNTKSQQSLKIENKNLAWKCVATGLIITGLILSLLMPLFAKMYQGFEFSNFHQC
;
A
#
# COMPACT_ATOMS: atom_id res chain seq x y z
N MET A 1 -2.86 -23.88 -6.85
CA MET A 1 -1.91 -23.44 -7.91
C MET A 1 -0.49 -23.83 -7.48
N THR A 2 0.21 -24.56 -8.31
CA THR A 2 1.59 -24.99 -8.03
C THR A 2 2.59 -23.83 -8.17
N PHE A 3 3.80 -24.02 -7.65
CA PHE A 3 4.88 -23.03 -7.85
C PHE A 3 5.15 -22.75 -9.34
N ALA A 4 5.19 -23.80 -10.16
CA ALA A 4 5.41 -23.68 -11.60
C ALA A 4 4.32 -22.82 -12.30
N GLU A 5 3.08 -23.03 -11.95
CA GLU A 5 1.95 -22.23 -12.47
C GLU A 5 2.00 -20.77 -12.00
N LYS A 6 2.34 -20.54 -10.73
CA LYS A 6 2.51 -19.19 -10.19
C LYS A 6 3.64 -18.42 -10.89
N LEU A 7 4.77 -19.08 -11.08
CA LEU A 7 5.91 -18.50 -11.79
C LEU A 7 5.56 -18.14 -13.23
N GLN A 8 4.91 -19.05 -13.94
CA GLN A 8 4.45 -18.81 -15.30
C GLN A 8 3.45 -17.64 -15.37
N LYS A 9 2.50 -17.59 -14.44
CA LYS A 9 1.53 -16.50 -14.34
C LYS A 9 2.20 -15.15 -14.08
N LEU A 10 3.09 -15.07 -13.10
CA LEU A 10 3.83 -13.85 -12.77
C LEU A 10 4.68 -13.36 -13.94
N ARG A 11 5.37 -14.28 -14.62
CA ARG A 11 6.15 -13.96 -15.81
C ARG A 11 5.29 -13.38 -16.93
N LYS A 12 4.19 -14.02 -17.25
CA LYS A 12 3.25 -13.58 -18.30
C LYS A 12 2.58 -12.26 -17.98
N GLN A 13 2.21 -12.04 -16.71
CA GLN A 13 1.62 -10.78 -16.26
C GLN A 13 2.59 -9.59 -16.41
N ASN A 14 3.89 -9.85 -16.29
CA ASN A 14 4.92 -8.84 -16.52
C ASN A 14 5.37 -8.74 -17.99
N GLY A 15 4.75 -9.48 -18.90
CA GLY A 15 5.06 -9.45 -20.33
C GLY A 15 6.44 -9.99 -20.68
N LEU A 16 7.00 -10.90 -19.86
CA LEU A 16 8.35 -11.43 -20.01
C LEU A 16 8.33 -12.79 -20.71
N SER A 17 9.30 -13.03 -21.61
CA SER A 17 9.65 -14.36 -22.08
C SER A 17 10.48 -15.11 -21.02
N GLN A 18 10.62 -16.43 -21.15
CA GLN A 18 11.53 -17.21 -20.30
C GLN A 18 12.97 -16.69 -20.34
N GLU A 19 13.43 -16.30 -21.52
CA GLU A 19 14.77 -15.75 -21.73
C GLU A 19 14.94 -14.38 -21.06
N GLN A 20 13.96 -13.50 -21.18
CA GLN A 20 13.97 -12.19 -20.50
C GLN A 20 13.96 -12.32 -19.00
N LEU A 21 13.16 -13.23 -18.43
CA LEU A 21 13.16 -13.50 -17.00
C LEU A 21 14.51 -14.06 -16.55
N ALA A 22 15.10 -14.97 -17.31
CA ALA A 22 16.43 -15.53 -17.04
C ALA A 22 17.51 -14.43 -16.98
N GLU A 23 17.50 -13.50 -17.90
CA GLU A 23 18.39 -12.34 -17.90
C GLU A 23 18.20 -11.47 -16.65
N LYS A 24 16.98 -11.18 -16.29
CA LYS A 24 16.66 -10.37 -15.10
C LYS A 24 17.13 -11.01 -13.80
N LEU A 25 17.09 -12.33 -13.73
CA LEU A 25 17.53 -13.10 -12.56
C LEU A 25 19.01 -13.53 -12.64
N ASN A 26 19.67 -13.25 -13.72
CA ASN A 26 21.04 -13.69 -14.00
C ASN A 26 21.21 -15.22 -13.90
N VAL A 27 20.28 -15.94 -14.51
CA VAL A 27 20.27 -17.39 -14.61
C VAL A 27 20.12 -17.84 -16.07
N SER A 28 20.30 -19.13 -16.35
CA SER A 28 20.07 -19.66 -17.69
C SER A 28 18.58 -19.77 -18.03
N ARG A 29 18.22 -19.62 -19.31
CA ARG A 29 16.86 -19.89 -19.79
C ARG A 29 16.39 -21.31 -19.43
N GLN A 30 17.31 -22.28 -19.48
CA GLN A 30 17.00 -23.67 -19.12
C GLN A 30 16.58 -23.82 -17.66
N ALA A 31 17.17 -23.03 -16.75
CA ALA A 31 16.77 -23.02 -15.35
C ALA A 31 15.32 -22.53 -15.19
N VAL A 32 14.95 -21.43 -15.81
CA VAL A 32 13.57 -20.91 -15.81
C VAL A 32 12.60 -21.94 -16.40
N SER A 33 12.96 -22.54 -17.52
CA SER A 33 12.15 -23.60 -18.15
C SER A 33 11.90 -24.78 -17.22
N LYS A 34 12.93 -25.26 -16.53
CA LYS A 34 12.82 -26.36 -15.56
C LYS A 34 11.91 -25.99 -14.37
N TRP A 35 12.01 -24.75 -13.89
CA TRP A 35 11.15 -24.27 -12.80
C TRP A 35 9.68 -24.23 -13.22
N GLU A 36 9.39 -23.80 -14.44
CA GLU A 36 8.03 -23.79 -14.99
C GLU A 36 7.50 -25.22 -15.31
N MET A 37 8.39 -26.21 -15.38
CA MET A 37 8.03 -27.61 -15.53
C MET A 37 7.87 -28.37 -14.21
N GLY A 38 8.08 -27.71 -13.07
CA GLY A 38 7.87 -28.29 -11.75
C GLY A 38 9.11 -28.43 -10.88
N THR A 39 10.31 -28.15 -11.39
CA THR A 39 11.54 -28.12 -10.58
C THR A 39 11.54 -26.92 -9.68
N ILE A 40 11.76 -27.11 -8.39
CA ILE A 40 11.85 -26.03 -7.42
C ILE A 40 13.25 -25.42 -7.44
N PRO A 41 13.41 -24.10 -7.55
CA PRO A 41 14.72 -23.45 -7.47
C PRO A 41 15.34 -23.60 -6.09
N ASP A 42 16.65 -23.42 -6.00
CA ASP A 42 17.36 -23.29 -4.73
C ASP A 42 16.94 -22.00 -3.99
N MET A 43 17.30 -21.89 -2.73
CA MET A 43 16.88 -20.76 -1.89
C MET A 43 17.37 -19.40 -2.42
N GLU A 44 18.57 -19.34 -2.99
CA GLU A 44 19.11 -18.11 -3.58
C GLU A 44 18.24 -17.61 -4.75
N ASN A 45 17.87 -18.51 -5.64
CA ASN A 45 17.01 -18.17 -6.78
C ASN A 45 15.56 -17.88 -6.36
N MET A 46 15.06 -18.55 -5.31
CA MET A 46 13.77 -18.23 -4.69
C MET A 46 13.72 -16.79 -4.15
N VAL A 47 14.79 -16.35 -3.48
CA VAL A 47 14.90 -14.97 -2.98
C VAL A 47 14.96 -13.97 -4.14
N LYS A 48 15.70 -14.28 -5.20
CA LYS A 48 15.74 -13.44 -6.42
C LYS A 48 14.35 -13.30 -7.05
N LEU A 49 13.60 -14.40 -7.16
CA LEU A 49 12.23 -14.40 -7.68
C LEU A 49 11.29 -13.55 -6.81
N GLY A 50 11.34 -13.74 -5.51
CA GLY A 50 10.53 -12.96 -4.56
C GLY A 50 10.81 -11.46 -4.63
N ARG A 51 12.05 -11.06 -4.75
CA ARG A 51 12.46 -9.67 -4.90
C ARG A 51 12.04 -9.08 -6.24
N TYR A 52 12.21 -9.82 -7.31
CA TYR A 52 11.88 -9.36 -8.65
C TYR A 52 10.38 -9.13 -8.84
N PHE A 53 9.55 -10.07 -8.36
CA PHE A 53 8.10 -9.99 -8.46
C PHE A 53 7.43 -9.29 -7.27
N ASP A 54 8.21 -8.82 -6.31
CA ASP A 54 7.72 -8.16 -5.09
C ASP A 54 6.68 -9.01 -4.34
N CYS A 55 7.00 -10.28 -4.17
CA CYS A 55 6.15 -11.24 -3.47
C CYS A 55 6.94 -11.98 -2.39
N SER A 56 6.22 -12.50 -1.40
CA SER A 56 6.83 -13.27 -0.31
C SER A 56 7.22 -14.67 -0.78
N LEU A 57 8.26 -15.25 -0.14
CA LEU A 57 8.63 -16.65 -0.36
C LEU A 57 7.48 -17.60 -0.01
N ASP A 58 6.72 -17.28 1.04
CA ASP A 58 5.55 -18.06 1.44
C ASP A 58 4.49 -18.09 0.33
N TYR A 59 4.26 -16.98 -0.35
CA TYR A 59 3.37 -16.94 -1.51
C TYR A 59 3.82 -17.86 -2.63
N LEU A 60 5.12 -17.90 -2.92
CA LEU A 60 5.69 -18.75 -3.97
C LEU A 60 5.62 -20.25 -3.60
N MET A 61 5.83 -20.59 -2.34
CA MET A 61 5.94 -21.96 -1.87
C MET A 61 4.61 -22.59 -1.45
N ASN A 62 3.65 -21.82 -0.96
CA ASN A 62 2.38 -22.34 -0.45
C ASN A 62 1.27 -22.27 -1.49
N GLU A 63 0.61 -23.38 -1.73
CA GLU A 63 -0.49 -23.51 -2.69
C GLU A 63 -1.77 -22.80 -2.21
N GLU A 64 -1.94 -22.59 -0.91
CA GLU A 64 -3.19 -22.13 -0.29
C GLU A 64 -3.27 -20.61 -0.03
N MET A 65 -2.20 -19.84 -0.22
CA MET A 65 -2.15 -18.41 0.13
C MET A 65 -2.68 -17.43 -0.95
N GLU A 66 -3.25 -17.92 -2.03
CA GLU A 66 -3.76 -17.06 -3.10
C GLU A 66 -4.91 -16.14 -2.64
N ASN A 67 -5.64 -16.54 -1.60
CA ASN A 67 -6.77 -15.78 -1.06
C ASN A 67 -6.39 -14.77 0.04
N ASN A 68 -5.23 -14.93 0.70
CA ASN A 68 -4.83 -14.08 1.82
C ASN A 68 -3.96 -12.88 1.40
N THR A 69 -3.28 -12.94 0.26
CA THR A 69 -2.41 -11.84 -0.19
C THR A 69 -3.21 -10.66 -0.76
N LYS A 70 -4.39 -10.93 -1.33
CA LYS A 70 -5.31 -9.86 -1.75
C LYS A 70 -5.94 -9.12 -0.57
N SER A 71 -6.18 -9.82 0.53
CA SER A 71 -6.73 -9.21 1.76
C SER A 71 -5.71 -8.37 2.53
N GLN A 72 -4.43 -8.75 2.54
CA GLN A 72 -3.39 -7.98 3.23
C GLN A 72 -2.93 -6.76 2.42
N GLN A 73 -2.91 -6.85 1.11
CA GLN A 73 -2.59 -5.72 0.26
C GLN A 73 -3.73 -4.69 0.21
N SER A 74 -4.99 -5.14 0.22
CA SER A 74 -6.15 -4.25 0.32
C SER A 74 -6.27 -3.59 1.69
N LEU A 75 -5.94 -4.29 2.79
CA LEU A 75 -5.91 -3.72 4.13
C LEU A 75 -4.79 -2.68 4.31
N LYS A 76 -3.63 -2.87 3.68
CA LYS A 76 -2.52 -1.90 3.72
C LYS A 76 -2.82 -0.63 2.90
N ILE A 77 -3.51 -0.75 1.78
CA ILE A 77 -3.93 0.37 0.93
C ILE A 77 -5.11 1.11 1.55
N GLU A 78 -6.06 0.38 2.13
CA GLU A 78 -7.23 0.96 2.80
C GLU A 78 -6.85 1.73 4.07
N ASN A 79 -5.89 1.23 4.85
CA ASN A 79 -5.41 1.91 6.05
C ASN A 79 -4.65 3.20 5.72
N LYS A 80 -3.92 3.26 4.62
CA LYS A 80 -3.25 4.47 4.16
C LYS A 80 -4.23 5.54 3.66
N ASN A 81 -5.29 5.12 2.98
CA ASN A 81 -6.34 6.02 2.51
C ASN A 81 -7.27 6.49 3.62
N LEU A 82 -7.51 5.64 4.63
CA LEU A 82 -8.34 5.97 5.79
C LEU A 82 -7.64 6.98 6.72
N ALA A 83 -6.35 6.85 6.97
CA ALA A 83 -5.55 7.80 7.74
C ALA A 83 -5.50 9.19 7.07
N TRP A 84 -5.38 9.25 5.76
CA TRP A 84 -5.42 10.51 5.01
C TRP A 84 -6.80 11.18 5.06
N LYS A 85 -7.87 10.42 4.91
CA LYS A 85 -9.26 10.93 5.01
C LYS A 85 -9.60 11.45 6.40
N CYS A 86 -9.13 10.80 7.45
CA CYS A 86 -9.32 11.26 8.82
C CYS A 86 -8.57 12.57 9.11
N VAL A 87 -7.37 12.76 8.58
CA VAL A 87 -6.59 14.00 8.71
C VAL A 87 -7.26 15.15 7.94
N ALA A 88 -7.73 14.92 6.73
CA ALA A 88 -8.40 15.92 5.91
C ALA A 88 -9.74 16.40 6.53
N THR A 89 -10.55 15.48 7.05
CA THR A 89 -11.81 15.82 7.75
C THR A 89 -11.56 16.54 9.08
N GLY A 90 -10.54 16.18 9.82
CA GLY A 90 -10.15 16.86 11.07
C GLY A 90 -9.78 18.33 10.85
N LEU A 91 -9.04 18.66 9.81
CA LEU A 91 -8.66 20.04 9.46
C LEU A 91 -9.85 20.89 9.01
N ILE A 92 -10.80 20.34 8.29
CA ILE A 92 -12.01 21.06 7.86
C ILE A 92 -12.91 21.39 9.05
N ILE A 93 -13.10 20.46 9.98
CA ILE A 93 -13.91 20.65 11.18
C ILE A 93 -13.30 21.71 12.11
N THR A 94 -11.97 21.71 12.30
CA THR A 94 -11.26 22.72 13.08
C THR A 94 -11.38 24.11 12.46
N GLY A 95 -11.27 24.23 11.14
CA GLY A 95 -11.47 25.49 10.42
C GLY A 95 -12.90 26.05 10.53
N LEU A 96 -13.92 25.22 10.47
CA LEU A 96 -15.31 25.60 10.67
C LEU A 96 -15.61 26.07 12.09
N ILE A 97 -15.09 25.41 13.11
CA ILE A 97 -15.23 25.78 14.52
C ILE A 97 -14.56 27.15 14.79
N LEU A 98 -13.36 27.38 14.27
CA LEU A 98 -12.67 28.66 14.39
C LEU A 98 -13.44 29.79 13.69
N SER A 99 -14.00 29.54 12.53
CA SER A 99 -14.80 30.51 11.77
C SER A 99 -16.12 30.89 12.48
N LEU A 100 -16.73 29.96 13.21
CA LEU A 100 -17.93 30.21 14.01
C LEU A 100 -17.64 30.92 15.34
N LEU A 101 -16.47 30.71 15.94
CA LEU A 101 -16.06 31.32 17.21
C LEU A 101 -15.60 32.78 17.06
N MET A 102 -15.05 33.17 15.91
CA MET A 102 -14.55 34.51 15.68
C MET A 102 -15.61 35.60 15.84
N PRO A 103 -16.83 35.51 15.25
CA PRO A 103 -17.84 36.56 15.41
C PRO A 103 -18.41 36.61 16.84
N LEU A 104 -18.45 35.48 17.55
CA LEU A 104 -18.87 35.45 18.96
C LEU A 104 -17.85 36.13 19.86
N PHE A 105 -16.55 35.96 19.61
CA PHE A 105 -15.49 36.60 20.34
C PHE A 105 -15.45 38.12 20.11
N ALA A 106 -15.72 38.55 18.85
CA ALA A 106 -15.81 39.95 18.48
C ALA A 106 -16.99 40.65 19.19
N LYS A 107 -18.14 40.01 19.30
CA LYS A 107 -19.31 40.53 20.05
C LYS A 107 -19.05 40.62 21.54
N MET A 108 -18.34 39.66 22.12
CA MET A 108 -17.98 39.70 23.54
C MET A 108 -16.96 40.83 23.85
N TYR A 109 -16.05 41.09 22.93
CA TYR A 109 -15.05 42.14 23.08
C TYR A 109 -15.67 43.55 22.98
N GLN A 110 -16.62 43.75 22.06
CA GLN A 110 -17.35 45.01 21.94
C GLN A 110 -18.26 45.30 23.13
N GLY A 111 -18.83 44.27 23.75
CA GLY A 111 -19.63 44.40 24.97
C GLY A 111 -18.81 44.81 26.19
N PHE A 112 -17.55 44.45 26.22
CA PHE A 112 -16.65 44.81 27.33
C PHE A 112 -16.17 46.28 27.27
N GLU A 113 -15.96 46.81 26.09
CA GLU A 113 -15.58 48.23 25.96
C GLU A 113 -16.74 49.18 26.28
N PHE A 114 -17.98 48.81 25.97
CA PHE A 114 -19.15 49.64 26.25
C PHE A 114 -19.46 49.72 27.76
N SER A 115 -19.08 48.70 28.53
CA SER A 115 -19.29 48.68 29.99
C SER A 115 -18.30 49.59 30.74
N ASN A 116 -17.11 49.75 30.22
CA ASN A 116 -16.13 50.63 30.83
C ASN A 116 -16.30 52.13 30.52
N PHE A 117 -17.03 52.48 29.48
CA PHE A 117 -17.27 53.85 29.08
C PHE A 117 -18.36 54.57 29.93
N HIS A 118 -19.19 53.82 30.65
CA HIS A 118 -20.27 54.36 31.48
C HIS A 118 -19.87 54.62 32.93
N GLN A 119 -18.62 54.38 33.33
CA GLN A 119 -18.14 54.61 34.68
C GLN A 119 -17.23 55.85 34.87
N CYS A 120 -17.27 56.71 33.88
CA CYS A 120 -16.66 58.05 34.08
C CYS A 120 -17.71 59.12 34.29
#